data_3b0614e4312d54af38442f3d521d66c6
#
_entry.id   3b0614e4312d54af38442f3d521d66c6
#
_cell.length_a   1.000
_cell.length_b   1.000
_cell.length_c   1.000
_cell.angle_alpha   90.00
_cell.angle_beta   90.00
_cell.angle_gamma   90.00
#
_symmetry.space_group_name_H-M   'P 1'
#
loop_
_entity.id
_entity.type
_entity.pdbx_description
1 polymer ?
#
loop_
_entity_poly.entity_id
_entity_poly.type
_entity_poly.pdbx_seq_one_letter_code
_entity_poly.pdbx_strand_id
1 'polypeptide(L)'
;MLHAQPNWSGGIDFSHLTPVDLVDYQDTVLKRYRKYALERHFRSYNFNLSRRDALQLTNLFYRVRGMQGEFYMPTWTEDFIAYTGVSLSSPVLVADSTIQGILEDWEDAAVTFILKNGEIFTRKIAAVDPYIEGSDAFNSGYDEGFDAQIPGTERVAITLTSGLGRNVSRREITMVSFTPLSRFASDTLSVNWVHHNLASIKINVQSVDKT
;
A
#
# COMPACT_ATOMS: atom_id res chain seq x y z
N MET A 1 -5.87 7.66 9.41
CA MET A 1 -5.59 6.40 8.68
C MET A 1 -6.64 5.38 9.07
N LEU A 2 -7.12 4.57 8.14
CA LEU A 2 -8.05 3.48 8.42
C LEU A 2 -7.24 2.24 8.85
N HIS A 3 -7.44 1.77 10.08
CA HIS A 3 -6.78 0.56 10.58
C HIS A 3 -7.64 -0.70 10.44
N ALA A 4 -8.87 -0.57 9.94
CA ALA A 4 -9.75 -1.69 9.71
C ALA A 4 -9.31 -2.46 8.44
N GLN A 5 -9.21 -3.78 8.56
CA GLN A 5 -8.90 -4.64 7.43
C GLN A 5 -10.15 -4.84 6.55
N PRO A 6 -9.98 -4.97 5.23
CA PRO A 6 -11.11 -5.29 4.35
C PRO A 6 -11.62 -6.71 4.59
N ASN A 7 -12.84 -6.95 4.16
CA ASN A 7 -13.40 -8.28 4.14
C ASN A 7 -12.83 -9.08 2.95
N TRP A 8 -11.96 -10.01 3.22
CA TRP A 8 -11.27 -10.83 2.22
C TRP A 8 -12.19 -11.83 1.50
N SER A 9 -13.39 -12.13 2.05
CA SER A 9 -14.29 -13.11 1.44
C SER A 9 -14.83 -12.69 0.07
N GLY A 10 -14.85 -11.38 -0.22
CA GLY A 10 -15.26 -10.82 -1.51
C GLY A 10 -14.11 -10.49 -2.45
N GLY A 11 -12.87 -10.73 -2.02
CA GLY A 11 -11.67 -10.31 -2.75
C GLY A 11 -11.44 -8.79 -2.71
N ILE A 12 -10.31 -8.39 -3.26
CA ILE A 12 -9.97 -6.98 -3.56
C ILE A 12 -9.88 -6.87 -5.07
N ASP A 13 -10.76 -6.06 -5.66
CA ASP A 13 -10.71 -5.80 -7.10
C ASP A 13 -9.59 -4.79 -7.37
N PHE A 14 -8.73 -5.14 -8.30
CA PHE A 14 -7.63 -4.31 -8.73
C PHE A 14 -7.68 -4.08 -10.23
N SER A 15 -7.59 -2.85 -10.66
CA SER A 15 -7.54 -2.51 -12.09
C SER A 15 -6.52 -1.40 -12.36
N HIS A 16 -5.82 -1.57 -13.47
CA HIS A 16 -4.91 -0.57 -14.01
C HIS A 16 -5.63 0.18 -15.13
N LEU A 17 -5.50 1.47 -15.15
CA LEU A 17 -5.97 2.31 -16.26
C LEU A 17 -4.78 3.03 -16.87
N THR A 18 -4.44 2.66 -18.10
CA THR A 18 -3.49 3.40 -18.95
C THR A 18 -4.29 4.11 -20.04
N PRO A 19 -4.80 5.32 -19.80
CA PRO A 19 -5.60 6.04 -20.80
C PRO A 19 -4.71 6.47 -21.96
N VAL A 20 -5.03 5.95 -23.14
CA VAL A 20 -4.38 6.30 -24.39
C VAL A 20 -5.42 6.99 -25.28
N ASP A 21 -5.19 8.24 -25.65
CA ASP A 21 -5.96 8.92 -26.68
C ASP A 21 -5.41 8.52 -28.04
N LEU A 22 -6.28 7.94 -28.87
CA LEU A 22 -6.00 7.65 -30.28
C LEU A 22 -6.50 8.82 -31.10
N VAL A 23 -5.60 9.58 -31.71
CA VAL A 23 -5.96 10.62 -32.68
C VAL A 23 -5.70 10.08 -34.08
N ASP A 24 -6.79 9.89 -34.81
CA ASP A 24 -6.76 9.50 -36.22
C ASP A 24 -6.73 10.77 -37.08
N TYR A 25 -5.61 11.02 -37.72
CA TYR A 25 -5.44 12.14 -38.65
C TYR A 25 -5.77 11.67 -40.07
N GLN A 26 -6.88 11.04 -40.33
CA GLN A 26 -7.40 10.65 -41.66
C GLN A 26 -6.37 10.32 -42.78
N ASP A 27 -5.09 10.59 -42.56
CA ASP A 27 -3.94 10.44 -43.47
C ASP A 27 -3.00 9.29 -43.05
N THR A 28 -3.56 8.13 -42.65
CA THR A 28 -2.79 6.88 -42.37
C THR A 28 -1.83 6.93 -41.18
N VAL A 29 -1.76 7.99 -40.40
CA VAL A 29 -0.90 8.05 -39.22
C VAL A 29 -1.73 8.11 -37.95
N LEU A 30 -1.87 6.97 -37.28
CA LEU A 30 -2.39 6.86 -35.92
C LEU A 30 -1.33 7.34 -34.93
N LYS A 31 -1.55 8.46 -34.27
CA LYS A 31 -0.72 8.88 -33.14
C LYS A 31 -1.39 8.49 -31.85
N ARG A 32 -0.64 7.79 -30.99
CA ARG A 32 -1.04 7.42 -29.63
C ARG A 32 -0.47 8.45 -28.68
N TYR A 33 -1.33 9.12 -27.95
CA TYR A 33 -0.91 10.03 -26.88
C TYR A 33 -1.26 9.41 -25.54
N ARG A 34 -0.25 9.25 -24.69
CA ARG A 34 -0.47 8.87 -23.30
C ARG A 34 -1.04 10.07 -22.56
N LYS A 35 -2.26 9.95 -22.06
CA LYS A 35 -2.99 11.06 -21.42
C LYS A 35 -2.41 11.47 -20.07
N TYR A 36 -1.79 10.51 -19.37
CA TYR A 36 -1.13 10.71 -18.08
C TYR A 36 0.24 10.06 -18.10
N ALA A 37 1.18 10.66 -17.39
CA ALA A 37 2.57 10.16 -17.30
C ALA A 37 2.66 8.80 -16.59
N LEU A 38 1.78 8.57 -15.61
CA LEU A 38 1.76 7.36 -14.78
C LEU A 38 0.43 6.61 -14.94
N GLU A 39 0.50 5.31 -14.71
CA GLU A 39 -0.68 4.45 -14.66
C GLU A 39 -1.50 4.74 -13.41
N ARG A 40 -2.82 4.81 -13.57
CA ARG A 40 -3.73 4.95 -12.43
C ARG A 40 -4.16 3.58 -11.95
N HIS A 41 -3.94 3.35 -10.66
CA HIS A 41 -4.35 2.14 -9.99
C HIS A 41 -5.67 2.38 -9.27
N PHE A 42 -6.69 1.63 -9.66
CA PHE A 42 -7.98 1.62 -8.96
C PHE A 42 -8.09 0.36 -8.12
N ARG A 43 -8.57 0.52 -6.90
CA ARG A 43 -8.83 -0.59 -5.99
C ARG A 43 -10.20 -0.45 -5.38
N SER A 44 -10.91 -1.57 -5.29
CA SER A 44 -12.21 -1.66 -4.65
C SER A 44 -12.10 -2.54 -3.42
N TYR A 45 -12.53 -2.01 -2.29
CA TYR A 45 -12.49 -2.70 -1.01
C TYR A 45 -13.89 -2.84 -0.44
N ASN A 46 -14.20 -4.02 0.07
CA ASN A 46 -15.40 -4.29 0.83
C ASN A 46 -15.02 -4.40 2.31
N PHE A 47 -15.69 -3.65 3.17
CA PHE A 47 -15.47 -3.65 4.61
C PHE A 47 -16.70 -4.10 5.34
N ASN A 48 -16.53 -4.96 6.35
CA ASN A 48 -17.52 -5.24 7.38
C ASN A 48 -17.00 -4.60 8.67
N LEU A 49 -17.52 -3.44 9.01
CA LEU A 49 -16.98 -2.58 10.07
C LEU A 49 -17.88 -2.57 11.30
N SER A 50 -17.24 -2.51 12.47
CA SER A 50 -17.94 -2.12 13.67
C SER A 50 -18.53 -0.72 13.51
N ARG A 51 -19.52 -0.36 14.33
CA ARG A 51 -20.09 0.98 14.34
C ARG A 51 -19.03 2.07 14.51
N ARG A 52 -18.05 1.83 15.38
CA ARG A 52 -16.96 2.76 15.63
C ARG A 52 -16.11 2.98 14.38
N ASP A 53 -15.70 1.90 13.73
CA ASP A 53 -14.82 1.96 12.56
C ASP A 53 -15.56 2.51 11.34
N ALA A 54 -16.86 2.20 11.19
CA ALA A 54 -17.70 2.79 10.15
C ALA A 54 -17.80 4.32 10.30
N LEU A 55 -17.98 4.81 11.53
CA LEU A 55 -17.98 6.25 11.81
C LEU A 55 -16.59 6.88 11.56
N GLN A 56 -15.52 6.19 11.90
CA GLN A 56 -14.17 6.68 11.59
C GLN A 56 -13.93 6.82 10.08
N LEU A 57 -14.36 5.82 9.29
CA LEU A 57 -14.27 5.88 7.82
C LEU A 57 -15.13 7.02 7.26
N THR A 58 -16.34 7.18 7.76
CA THR A 58 -17.23 8.28 7.37
C THR A 58 -16.61 9.64 7.69
N ASN A 59 -16.03 9.79 8.87
CA ASN A 59 -15.33 11.01 9.26
C ASN A 59 -14.09 11.28 8.39
N LEU A 60 -13.35 10.23 8.01
CA LEU A 60 -12.24 10.35 7.08
C LEU A 60 -12.75 10.90 5.73
N PHE A 61 -13.82 10.30 5.19
CA PHE A 61 -14.44 10.72 3.93
C PHE A 61 -14.83 12.20 3.93
N TYR A 62 -15.49 12.65 5.00
CA TYR A 62 -15.86 14.08 5.14
C TYR A 62 -14.63 14.98 5.28
N ARG A 63 -13.63 14.57 6.05
CA ARG A 63 -12.40 15.34 6.25
C ARG A 63 -11.62 15.54 4.97
N VAL A 64 -11.54 14.51 4.11
CA VAL A 64 -10.85 14.60 2.81
C VAL A 64 -11.76 15.13 1.69
N ARG A 65 -13.03 15.43 1.99
CA ARG A 65 -14.01 15.95 1.03
C ARG A 65 -14.16 15.04 -0.19
N GLY A 66 -14.38 13.75 0.04
CA GLY A 66 -14.53 12.76 -1.03
C GLY A 66 -13.30 12.67 -1.93
N MET A 67 -13.46 12.94 -3.22
CA MET A 67 -12.39 12.84 -4.22
C MET A 67 -11.32 13.94 -4.14
N GLN A 68 -11.52 15.00 -3.35
CA GLN A 68 -10.62 16.16 -3.35
C GLN A 68 -9.36 15.97 -2.55
N GLY A 69 -9.46 15.28 -1.41
CA GLY A 69 -8.33 15.12 -0.50
C GLY A 69 -7.68 13.76 -0.61
N GLU A 70 -6.46 13.70 -0.12
CA GLU A 70 -5.58 12.55 -0.20
C GLU A 70 -5.41 11.90 1.17
N PHE A 71 -5.18 10.59 1.16
CA PHE A 71 -4.91 9.81 2.36
C PHE A 71 -4.12 8.55 2.00
N TYR A 72 -3.39 8.03 2.97
CA TYR A 72 -2.66 6.76 2.80
C TYR A 72 -3.63 5.58 2.94
N MET A 73 -3.61 4.70 1.94
CA MET A 73 -4.43 3.49 1.92
C MET A 73 -3.57 2.26 1.60
N PRO A 74 -3.47 1.29 2.53
CA PRO A 74 -2.75 0.05 2.26
C PRO A 74 -3.39 -0.71 1.11
N THR A 75 -2.56 -1.41 0.34
CA THR A 75 -3.03 -2.36 -0.68
C THR A 75 -3.77 -3.53 -0.06
N TRP A 76 -3.47 -3.84 1.21
CA TRP A 76 -3.93 -5.02 1.93
C TRP A 76 -3.52 -6.34 1.26
N THR A 77 -2.45 -6.30 0.47
CA THR A 77 -1.79 -7.46 -0.13
C THR A 77 -0.40 -7.60 0.46
N GLU A 78 0.20 -8.77 0.35
CA GLU A 78 1.59 -9.01 0.74
C GLU A 78 2.51 -8.52 -0.39
N ASP A 79 2.80 -7.24 -0.40
CA ASP A 79 3.61 -6.61 -1.43
C ASP A 79 5.12 -6.77 -1.14
N PHE A 80 5.45 -6.95 0.13
CA PHE A 80 6.81 -7.15 0.59
C PHE A 80 6.89 -8.38 1.47
N ILE A 81 7.70 -9.35 1.06
CA ILE A 81 7.96 -10.55 1.83
C ILE A 81 9.18 -10.27 2.70
N ALA A 82 8.94 -10.04 3.99
CA ALA A 82 9.96 -9.63 4.93
C ALA A 82 11.06 -10.69 5.10
N TYR A 83 12.30 -10.29 4.99
CA TYR A 83 13.49 -11.10 5.32
C TYR A 83 13.98 -10.83 6.73
N THR A 84 13.99 -9.55 7.12
CA THR A 84 14.43 -9.11 8.43
C THR A 84 13.25 -8.59 9.25
N GLY A 85 13.44 -8.52 10.56
CA GLY A 85 12.61 -7.70 11.42
C GLY A 85 12.96 -6.21 11.27
N VAL A 86 12.23 -5.36 12.00
CA VAL A 86 12.49 -3.92 12.09
C VAL A 86 12.93 -3.60 13.50
N SER A 87 14.14 -3.07 13.67
CA SER A 87 14.64 -2.70 14.99
C SER A 87 14.30 -1.25 15.34
N LEU A 88 14.28 -0.94 16.62
CA LEU A 88 14.07 0.42 17.12
C LEU A 88 15.23 1.34 16.72
N SER A 89 16.47 0.83 16.70
CA SER A 89 17.68 1.58 16.40
C SER A 89 17.97 1.70 14.90
N SER A 90 17.47 0.74 14.11
CA SER A 90 17.63 0.73 12.65
C SER A 90 16.29 0.44 12.00
N PRO A 91 15.53 1.47 11.60
CA PRO A 91 14.22 1.30 11.00
C PRO A 91 14.30 0.89 9.52
N VAL A 92 15.03 -0.18 9.25
CA VAL A 92 15.22 -0.74 7.92
C VAL A 92 14.57 -2.11 7.85
N LEU A 93 13.79 -2.35 6.80
CA LEU A 93 13.22 -3.64 6.44
C LEU A 93 13.93 -4.14 5.19
N VAL A 94 14.50 -5.33 5.23
CA VAL A 94 14.91 -6.04 4.02
C VAL A 94 13.78 -6.97 3.61
N ALA A 95 13.36 -6.88 2.37
CA ALA A 95 12.24 -7.67 1.86
C ALA A 95 12.39 -7.97 0.36
N ASP A 96 11.75 -9.04 -0.10
CA ASP A 96 11.48 -9.25 -1.51
C ASP A 96 10.20 -8.48 -1.90
N SER A 97 10.33 -7.58 -2.86
CA SER A 97 9.22 -6.78 -3.39
C SER A 97 8.54 -7.50 -4.55
N THR A 98 7.22 -7.61 -4.49
CA THR A 98 6.40 -8.04 -5.62
C THR A 98 5.99 -6.87 -6.52
N ILE A 99 6.30 -5.63 -6.11
CA ILE A 99 6.01 -4.40 -6.86
C ILE A 99 7.15 -4.14 -7.82
N GLN A 100 6.85 -4.18 -9.11
CA GLN A 100 7.82 -3.81 -10.14
C GLN A 100 8.09 -2.30 -10.12
N GLY A 101 9.37 -1.92 -10.23
CA GLY A 101 9.77 -0.52 -10.25
C GLY A 101 9.70 0.18 -8.90
N ILE A 102 9.63 -0.55 -7.78
CA ILE A 102 9.59 0.05 -6.44
C ILE A 102 10.79 0.93 -6.14
N LEU A 103 11.94 0.67 -6.79
CA LEU A 103 13.15 1.49 -6.63
C LEU A 103 12.99 2.91 -7.19
N GLU A 104 12.02 3.11 -8.09
CA GLU A 104 11.80 4.38 -8.79
C GLU A 104 10.53 5.10 -8.32
N ASP A 105 9.53 4.35 -7.81
CA ASP A 105 8.17 4.86 -7.56
C ASP A 105 7.70 4.67 -6.11
N TRP A 106 8.55 4.98 -5.14
CA TRP A 106 8.24 4.88 -3.71
C TRP A 106 8.00 6.21 -3.00
N GLU A 107 8.38 7.32 -3.61
CA GLU A 107 8.31 8.65 -2.99
C GLU A 107 6.88 8.96 -2.50
N ASP A 108 6.78 9.60 -1.33
CA ASP A 108 5.51 9.87 -0.60
C ASP A 108 4.63 8.63 -0.34
N ALA A 109 5.19 7.44 -0.45
CA ALA A 109 4.51 6.23 -0.04
C ALA A 109 4.82 5.87 1.42
N ALA A 110 4.07 4.92 1.94
CA ALA A 110 4.27 4.33 3.25
C ALA A 110 4.24 2.80 3.16
N VAL A 111 4.67 2.16 4.21
CA VAL A 111 4.54 0.71 4.39
C VAL A 111 3.67 0.45 5.61
N THR A 112 2.74 -0.47 5.49
CA THR A 112 1.88 -0.93 6.57
C THR A 112 2.27 -2.34 6.98
N PHE A 113 2.64 -2.50 8.24
CA PHE A 113 2.95 -3.78 8.88
C PHE A 113 1.72 -4.28 9.62
N ILE A 114 1.37 -5.52 9.37
CA ILE A 114 0.34 -6.24 10.11
C ILE A 114 1.02 -7.36 10.88
N LEU A 115 0.89 -7.33 12.20
CA LEU A 115 1.52 -8.29 13.08
C LEU A 115 0.56 -9.42 13.47
N LYS A 116 1.11 -10.55 13.90
CA LYS A 116 0.35 -11.73 14.35
C LYS A 116 -0.56 -11.46 15.55
N ASN A 117 -0.21 -10.49 16.37
CA ASN A 117 -1.03 -10.06 17.51
C ASN A 117 -2.17 -9.10 17.12
N GLY A 118 -2.32 -8.79 15.81
CA GLY A 118 -3.33 -7.87 15.28
C GLY A 118 -2.93 -6.39 15.31
N GLU A 119 -1.74 -6.03 15.81
CA GLU A 119 -1.25 -4.67 15.73
C GLU A 119 -0.96 -4.27 14.28
N ILE A 120 -1.27 -3.03 13.96
CA ILE A 120 -1.05 -2.45 12.63
C ILE A 120 -0.20 -1.18 12.79
N PHE A 121 0.93 -1.15 12.12
CA PHE A 121 1.82 0.00 12.07
C PHE A 121 1.97 0.50 10.65
N THR A 122 1.91 1.80 10.46
CA THR A 122 2.23 2.41 9.17
C THR A 122 3.34 3.44 9.36
N ARG A 123 4.32 3.40 8.47
CA ARG A 123 5.45 4.32 8.45
C ARG A 123 5.73 4.77 7.03
N LYS A 124 6.05 6.06 6.87
CA LYS A 124 6.50 6.58 5.59
C LYS A 124 7.84 5.96 5.21
N ILE A 125 8.02 5.74 3.93
CA ILE A 125 9.29 5.34 3.35
C ILE A 125 10.20 6.58 3.31
N ALA A 126 11.44 6.41 3.73
CA ALA A 126 12.47 7.44 3.62
C ALA A 126 13.40 7.18 2.43
N ALA A 127 13.69 5.90 2.15
CA ALA A 127 14.47 5.45 1.00
C ALA A 127 14.13 4.01 0.66
N VAL A 128 14.34 3.63 -0.60
CA VAL A 128 14.33 2.24 -1.06
C VAL A 128 15.59 2.05 -1.88
N ASP A 129 16.43 1.14 -1.44
CA ASP A 129 17.71 0.84 -2.08
C ASP A 129 17.76 -0.63 -2.51
N PRO A 130 18.49 -0.97 -3.59
CA PRO A 130 18.76 -2.36 -3.91
C PRO A 130 19.50 -3.01 -2.73
N TYR A 131 19.04 -4.17 -2.29
CA TYR A 131 19.75 -4.90 -1.25
C TYR A 131 20.96 -5.63 -1.85
N ILE A 132 22.14 -5.35 -1.30
CA ILE A 132 23.39 -6.03 -1.65
C ILE A 132 23.76 -6.95 -0.48
N GLU A 133 23.77 -8.25 -0.73
CA GLU A 133 24.14 -9.25 0.26
C GLU A 133 25.57 -9.02 0.77
N GLY A 134 25.77 -9.07 2.10
CA GLY A 134 27.08 -8.79 2.73
C GLY A 134 27.36 -7.32 3.02
N SER A 135 26.43 -6.42 2.79
CA SER A 135 26.52 -5.02 3.23
C SER A 135 26.31 -4.94 4.75
N ASP A 136 27.36 -4.56 5.50
CA ASP A 136 27.32 -4.44 6.98
C ASP A 136 26.24 -3.48 7.50
N ALA A 137 25.75 -2.58 6.65
CA ALA A 137 24.73 -1.59 7.00
C ALA A 137 23.38 -2.23 7.39
N PHE A 138 23.13 -3.47 6.97
CA PHE A 138 21.85 -4.17 7.18
C PHE A 138 21.95 -5.37 8.11
N ASN A 139 23.14 -5.64 8.64
CA ASN A 139 23.40 -6.74 9.57
C ASN A 139 22.89 -6.37 10.97
N SER A 140 21.59 -6.15 11.11
CA SER A 140 20.96 -6.08 12.42
C SER A 140 20.79 -7.51 12.90
N GLY A 141 21.27 -7.88 14.10
CA GLY A 141 21.25 -9.23 14.67
C GLY A 141 19.87 -9.90 14.83
N TYR A 142 18.93 -9.57 13.96
CA TYR A 142 17.60 -10.16 13.79
C TYR A 142 17.50 -11.03 12.54
N ASP A 143 18.65 -11.37 11.95
CA ASP A 143 18.73 -12.16 10.74
C ASP A 143 18.55 -13.65 11.07
N GLU A 144 17.38 -14.20 10.75
CA GLU A 144 17.04 -15.59 10.99
C GLU A 144 17.27 -16.49 9.75
N GLY A 145 18.34 -16.22 9.01
CA GLY A 145 18.74 -17.01 7.85
C GLY A 145 18.13 -16.47 6.54
N PHE A 146 18.98 -16.40 5.53
CA PHE A 146 18.60 -15.96 4.20
C PHE A 146 17.95 -17.12 3.44
N ASP A 147 16.65 -17.05 3.23
CA ASP A 147 16.00 -17.86 2.22
C ASP A 147 16.40 -17.34 0.81
N ALA A 148 16.43 -18.21 -0.17
CA ALA A 148 16.68 -17.80 -1.54
C ALA A 148 15.66 -16.75 -1.99
N GLN A 149 16.12 -15.76 -2.77
CA GLN A 149 15.22 -14.76 -3.37
C GLN A 149 14.12 -15.45 -4.17
N ILE A 150 12.89 -14.99 -4.01
CA ILE A 150 11.75 -15.51 -4.75
C ILE A 150 11.90 -15.13 -6.22
N PRO A 151 11.82 -16.06 -7.17
CA PRO A 151 11.90 -15.74 -8.59
C PRO A 151 10.87 -14.70 -9.02
N GLY A 152 11.32 -13.65 -9.71
CA GLY A 152 10.46 -12.57 -10.20
C GLY A 152 10.20 -11.44 -9.20
N THR A 153 10.89 -11.45 -8.04
CA THR A 153 10.87 -10.34 -7.09
C THR A 153 12.19 -9.60 -7.09
N GLU A 154 12.17 -8.35 -6.61
CA GLU A 154 13.37 -7.55 -6.37
C GLU A 154 13.65 -7.50 -4.88
N ARG A 155 14.88 -7.85 -4.45
CA ARG A 155 15.27 -7.71 -3.05
C ARG A 155 15.70 -6.29 -2.77
N VAL A 156 15.02 -5.66 -1.83
CA VAL A 156 15.17 -4.25 -1.50
C VAL A 156 15.37 -4.04 0.00
N ALA A 157 16.07 -2.96 0.33
CA ALA A 157 16.17 -2.43 1.69
C ALA A 157 15.30 -1.17 1.78
N ILE A 158 14.26 -1.23 2.59
CA ILE A 158 13.31 -0.14 2.78
C ILE A 158 13.65 0.55 4.09
N THR A 159 14.15 1.77 3.99
CA THR A 159 14.38 2.64 5.14
C THR A 159 13.10 3.40 5.49
N LEU A 160 12.68 3.31 6.74
CA LEU A 160 11.49 3.99 7.24
C LEU A 160 11.87 5.33 7.88
N THR A 161 10.98 6.31 7.84
CA THR A 161 11.20 7.62 8.49
C THR A 161 11.31 7.53 10.00
N SER A 162 10.77 6.48 10.62
CA SER A 162 10.87 6.22 12.05
C SER A 162 10.64 4.74 12.35
N GLY A 163 11.20 4.26 13.46
CA GLY A 163 10.98 2.90 13.95
C GLY A 163 9.51 2.64 14.32
N LEU A 164 9.19 1.37 14.54
CA LEU A 164 7.83 0.93 14.90
C LEU A 164 7.48 1.17 16.39
N GLY A 165 8.38 1.80 17.16
CA GLY A 165 8.21 2.03 18.59
C GLY A 165 8.72 0.88 19.47
N ARG A 166 9.01 -0.26 18.88
CA ARG A 166 9.65 -1.43 19.48
C ARG A 166 10.40 -2.24 18.43
N ASN A 167 11.20 -3.17 18.88
CA ASN A 167 11.76 -4.18 18.00
C ASN A 167 10.65 -5.15 17.57
N VAL A 168 10.57 -5.43 16.29
CA VAL A 168 9.62 -6.36 15.69
C VAL A 168 10.42 -7.40 14.92
N SER A 169 10.37 -8.66 15.34
CA SER A 169 11.04 -9.75 14.64
C SER A 169 10.28 -10.11 13.34
N ARG A 170 10.98 -10.71 12.39
CA ARG A 170 10.34 -11.25 11.16
C ARG A 170 9.17 -12.18 11.49
N ARG A 171 9.31 -13.03 12.50
CA ARG A 171 8.30 -14.02 12.90
C ARG A 171 7.01 -13.39 13.45
N GLU A 172 7.07 -12.15 13.93
CA GLU A 172 5.90 -11.42 14.38
C GLU A 172 5.11 -10.79 13.22
N ILE A 173 5.75 -10.58 12.06
CA ILE A 173 5.14 -9.99 10.88
C ILE A 173 4.27 -11.03 10.19
N THR A 174 3.01 -10.68 9.94
CA THR A 174 2.07 -11.49 9.15
C THR A 174 2.05 -11.04 7.70
N MET A 175 2.07 -9.73 7.48
CA MET A 175 1.97 -9.14 6.14
C MET A 175 2.60 -7.75 6.14
N VAL A 176 3.25 -7.41 5.06
CA VAL A 176 3.76 -6.06 4.79
C VAL A 176 3.16 -5.56 3.49
N SER A 177 2.33 -4.52 3.61
CA SER A 177 1.60 -3.94 2.49
C SER A 177 2.17 -2.59 2.08
N PHE A 178 2.28 -2.37 0.81
CA PHE A 178 2.53 -1.05 0.25
C PHE A 178 1.35 -0.13 0.53
N THR A 179 1.63 1.12 0.82
CA THR A 179 0.62 2.08 1.25
C THR A 179 0.79 3.38 0.48
N PRO A 180 0.33 3.42 -0.77
CA PRO A 180 0.43 4.60 -1.61
C PRO A 180 -0.47 5.73 -1.11
N LEU A 181 -0.13 6.96 -1.50
CA LEU A 181 -1.03 8.09 -1.40
C LEU A 181 -2.20 7.85 -2.35
N SER A 182 -3.40 7.98 -1.84
CA SER A 182 -4.63 7.60 -2.54
C SER A 182 -5.72 8.64 -2.28
N ARG A 183 -6.75 8.67 -3.12
CA ARG A 183 -7.98 9.42 -2.91
C ARG A 183 -9.19 8.54 -3.19
N PHE A 184 -10.33 8.91 -2.66
CA PHE A 184 -11.57 8.24 -3.04
C PHE A 184 -11.84 8.45 -4.55
N ALA A 185 -12.34 7.41 -5.19
CA ALA A 185 -12.73 7.47 -6.61
C ALA A 185 -14.17 7.96 -6.81
N SER A 186 -14.87 8.32 -5.72
CA SER A 186 -16.25 8.81 -5.74
C SER A 186 -16.46 9.84 -4.65
N ASP A 187 -17.29 10.84 -4.93
CA ASP A 187 -17.80 11.80 -3.93
C ASP A 187 -18.99 11.27 -3.12
N THR A 188 -19.32 9.99 -3.31
CA THR A 188 -20.41 9.32 -2.59
C THR A 188 -19.85 8.16 -1.78
N LEU A 189 -20.18 8.12 -0.50
CA LEU A 189 -19.90 7.00 0.39
C LEU A 189 -21.23 6.36 0.82
N SER A 190 -21.46 5.13 0.39
CA SER A 190 -22.64 4.35 0.79
C SER A 190 -22.32 3.48 1.99
N VAL A 191 -23.03 3.69 3.09
CA VAL A 191 -22.92 2.89 4.32
C VAL A 191 -24.20 2.06 4.46
N ASN A 192 -24.09 0.75 4.35
CA ASN A 192 -25.20 -0.17 4.54
C ASN A 192 -25.14 -0.77 5.95
N TRP A 193 -26.06 -0.39 6.83
CA TRP A 193 -26.16 -0.93 8.16
C TRP A 193 -26.86 -2.30 8.12
N VAL A 194 -26.08 -3.35 8.27
CA VAL A 194 -26.59 -4.73 8.36
C VAL A 194 -27.26 -4.98 9.72
N HIS A 195 -26.69 -4.39 10.76
CA HIS A 195 -27.15 -4.47 12.13
C HIS A 195 -26.78 -3.18 12.86
N HIS A 196 -27.36 -2.93 14.07
CA HIS A 196 -27.06 -1.71 14.84
C HIS A 196 -25.57 -1.48 15.15
N ASN A 197 -24.76 -2.54 15.15
CA ASN A 197 -23.31 -2.50 15.40
C ASN A 197 -22.44 -2.91 14.22
N LEU A 198 -23.02 -3.25 13.07
CA LEU A 198 -22.28 -3.76 11.91
C LEU A 198 -22.72 -3.03 10.64
N ALA A 199 -21.77 -2.45 9.96
CA ALA A 199 -21.98 -1.83 8.66
C ALA A 199 -21.14 -2.52 7.57
N SER A 200 -21.73 -2.70 6.39
CA SER A 200 -21.03 -3.10 5.18
C SER A 200 -20.81 -1.85 4.33
N ILE A 201 -19.56 -1.60 3.96
CA ILE A 201 -19.17 -0.41 3.19
C ILE A 201 -18.28 -0.85 2.04
N LYS A 202 -18.63 -0.43 0.84
CA LYS A 202 -17.77 -0.57 -0.34
C LYS A 202 -17.12 0.78 -0.62
N ILE A 203 -15.78 0.80 -0.75
CA ILE A 203 -15.03 1.99 -1.16
C ILE A 203 -14.21 1.69 -2.39
N ASN A 204 -14.16 2.67 -3.28
CA ASN A 204 -13.27 2.67 -4.42
C ASN A 204 -12.24 3.77 -4.20
N VAL A 205 -10.98 3.43 -4.38
CA VAL A 205 -9.85 4.35 -4.25
C VAL A 205 -9.02 4.32 -5.52
N GLN A 206 -8.36 5.42 -5.79
CA GLN A 206 -7.39 5.52 -6.88
C GLN A 206 -6.08 6.10 -6.36
N SER A 207 -4.96 5.66 -6.92
CA SER A 207 -3.66 6.24 -6.63
C SER A 207 -3.63 7.71 -7.07
N VAL A 208 -2.85 8.50 -6.36
CA VAL A 208 -2.58 9.90 -6.72
C VAL A 208 -1.31 9.92 -7.53
N ASP A 209 -1.41 10.46 -8.77
CA ASP A 209 -0.23 10.70 -9.59
C ASP A 209 0.49 11.93 -9.04
N LYS A 210 1.81 11.85 -8.92
CA LYS A 210 2.61 13.03 -8.70
C LYS A 210 2.72 13.83 -9.99
N THR A 211 2.38 15.08 -9.91
CA THR A 211 2.62 16.09 -10.97
C THR A 211 4.04 16.61 -10.88
#